data_b687f226526872d3ca5d4385aa5d521f
#
_entry.id   b687f226526872d3ca5d4385aa5d521f
#
_cell.length_a   1.000
_cell.length_b   1.000
_cell.length_c   1.000
_cell.angle_alpha   90.00
_cell.angle_beta   90.00
_cell.angle_gamma   90.00
#
_symmetry.space_group_name_H-M   'P 1'
#
loop_
_entity.id
_entity.type
_entity.pdbx_description
1 polymer ?
#
loop_
_entity_poly.entity_id
_entity_poly.type
_entity_poly.pdbx_seq_one_letter_code
_entity_poly.pdbx_strand_id
1 'polypeptide(L)'
;MTVSASAIHQNILENMRDGVMSIDLGGRVTTFNTAAEKILGLSRSEVIGTTLADTLLDLPGSDDFVQVVLDAIYDSEVTHHRRVTFPVGPEIRRLSVTTSFLFEEGRDSGEPIRAGVVAVFGDITEVERLRDEIRAMATLRVEQLVRAYRERGHVLANLDPLRLANQAEHVELSPDHYGLDEDELDETFTFLWSGTAVSWPLRRILTELRRVYCGSVGVQYMHIDDLDIQAWLRERLEGPAFETPVPREEQMHILRKLIDAEIFETFLHTEFTRAKRFSLEGAETLIPLLDQAIEKAADQGIADVVIGMSHRG
;
A
#
# COMPACT_ATOMS: atom_id res chain seq x y z
N MET A 1 -50.09 35.41 4.51
CA MET A 1 -49.81 34.48 5.64
C MET A 1 -48.30 34.44 5.81
N THR A 2 -47.78 35.06 6.83
CA THR A 2 -46.35 35.00 7.19
C THR A 2 -46.09 33.68 7.89
N VAL A 3 -45.27 32.81 7.29
CA VAL A 3 -44.84 31.60 7.92
C VAL A 3 -44.00 31.95 9.15
N SER A 4 -44.32 31.40 10.31
CA SER A 4 -43.57 31.63 11.55
C SER A 4 -42.11 31.17 11.39
N ALA A 5 -41.15 31.92 11.92
CA ALA A 5 -39.73 31.54 11.90
C ALA A 5 -39.50 30.13 12.48
N SER A 6 -40.25 29.76 13.52
CA SER A 6 -40.18 28.41 14.11
C SER A 6 -40.63 27.33 13.13
N ALA A 7 -41.68 27.59 12.32
CA ALA A 7 -42.12 26.59 11.31
C ALA A 7 -41.15 26.45 10.17
N ILE A 8 -40.44 27.52 9.81
CA ILE A 8 -39.36 27.44 8.81
C ILE A 8 -38.18 26.60 9.31
N HIS A 9 -37.71 26.85 10.53
CA HIS A 9 -36.60 26.09 11.13
C HIS A 9 -36.94 24.59 11.26
N GLN A 10 -38.17 24.28 11.69
CA GLN A 10 -38.62 22.89 11.80
C GLN A 10 -38.67 22.22 10.41
N ASN A 11 -39.18 22.91 9.38
CA ASN A 11 -39.18 22.38 8.01
C ASN A 11 -37.77 22.16 7.46
N ILE A 12 -36.82 23.04 7.75
CA ILE A 12 -35.43 22.88 7.34
C ILE A 12 -34.85 21.59 7.97
N LEU A 13 -34.97 21.44 9.28
CA LEU A 13 -34.48 20.27 10.02
C LEU A 13 -35.08 18.96 9.51
N GLU A 14 -36.41 18.93 9.26
CA GLU A 14 -37.08 17.71 8.78
C GLU A 14 -36.75 17.32 7.33
N ASN A 15 -36.32 18.29 6.51
CA ASN A 15 -35.95 18.04 5.11
C ASN A 15 -34.42 17.92 4.90
N MET A 16 -33.61 17.99 5.94
CA MET A 16 -32.17 17.71 5.85
C MET A 16 -31.93 16.25 5.48
N ARG A 17 -30.85 16.01 4.72
CA ARG A 17 -30.39 14.65 4.39
C ARG A 17 -29.61 14.03 5.54
N ASP A 18 -28.94 14.88 6.33
CA ASP A 18 -28.17 14.45 7.50
C ASP A 18 -29.08 14.31 8.71
N GLY A 19 -28.81 13.31 9.52
CA GLY A 19 -29.43 13.13 10.82
C GLY A 19 -29.01 14.28 11.74
N VAL A 20 -29.98 14.88 12.39
CA VAL A 20 -29.76 15.91 13.43
C VAL A 20 -30.36 15.42 14.73
N MET A 21 -29.55 15.38 15.76
CA MET A 21 -29.94 15.08 17.11
C MET A 21 -29.38 16.12 18.07
N SER A 22 -30.18 16.62 19.00
CA SER A 22 -29.65 17.44 20.09
C SER A 22 -29.97 16.78 21.44
N ILE A 23 -29.03 16.95 22.37
CA ILE A 23 -29.16 16.48 23.76
C ILE A 23 -28.95 17.68 24.70
N ASP A 24 -29.67 17.68 25.82
CA ASP A 24 -29.44 18.63 26.90
C ASP A 24 -28.20 18.25 27.74
N LEU A 25 -27.82 19.09 28.70
CA LEU A 25 -26.70 18.84 29.60
C LEU A 25 -26.88 17.60 30.49
N GLY A 26 -28.09 17.08 30.62
CA GLY A 26 -28.42 15.84 31.30
C GLY A 26 -28.36 14.59 30.39
N GLY A 27 -27.96 14.79 29.10
CA GLY A 27 -27.88 13.72 28.11
C GLY A 27 -29.24 13.28 27.54
N ARG A 28 -30.33 14.05 27.77
CA ARG A 28 -31.66 13.72 27.23
C ARG A 28 -31.78 14.26 25.80
N VAL A 29 -32.33 13.43 24.92
CA VAL A 29 -32.58 13.82 23.53
C VAL A 29 -33.72 14.80 23.45
N THR A 30 -33.45 15.98 22.88
CA THR A 30 -34.43 17.07 22.73
C THR A 30 -34.89 17.26 21.30
N THR A 31 -34.02 16.94 20.31
CA THR A 31 -34.35 16.99 18.89
C THR A 31 -33.88 15.72 18.19
N PHE A 32 -34.71 15.23 17.25
CA PHE A 32 -34.39 14.05 16.43
C PHE A 32 -35.18 14.16 15.14
N ASN A 33 -34.50 14.45 14.01
CA ASN A 33 -35.18 14.70 12.74
C ASN A 33 -35.46 13.41 11.96
N THR A 34 -36.24 13.49 10.89
CA THR A 34 -36.62 12.35 10.05
C THR A 34 -35.42 11.62 9.44
N ALA A 35 -34.34 12.34 9.11
CA ALA A 35 -33.11 11.69 8.61
C ALA A 35 -32.40 10.88 9.70
N ALA A 36 -32.37 11.37 10.94
CA ALA A 36 -31.84 10.64 12.08
C ALA A 36 -32.58 9.33 12.32
N GLU A 37 -33.93 9.33 12.23
CA GLU A 37 -34.73 8.08 12.31
C GLU A 37 -34.28 7.05 11.26
N LYS A 38 -34.10 7.48 10.01
CA LYS A 38 -33.72 6.58 8.91
C LYS A 38 -32.26 6.09 9.04
N ILE A 39 -31.34 6.97 9.46
CA ILE A 39 -29.91 6.65 9.56
C ILE A 39 -29.65 5.71 10.74
N LEU A 40 -30.26 5.96 11.89
CA LEU A 40 -30.04 5.14 13.09
C LEU A 40 -31.06 3.97 13.22
N GLY A 41 -32.12 3.95 12.40
CA GLY A 41 -33.14 2.92 12.48
C GLY A 41 -33.99 2.98 13.76
N LEU A 42 -34.06 4.15 14.41
CA LEU A 42 -34.78 4.37 15.67
C LEU A 42 -35.97 5.26 15.44
N SER A 43 -37.06 5.03 16.20
CA SER A 43 -38.25 5.88 16.12
C SER A 43 -38.06 7.14 16.99
N ARG A 44 -38.41 8.30 16.44
CA ARG A 44 -38.41 9.57 17.16
C ARG A 44 -39.21 9.50 18.47
N SER A 45 -40.36 8.81 18.45
CA SER A 45 -41.24 8.66 19.63
C SER A 45 -40.58 7.86 20.77
N GLU A 46 -39.60 7.02 20.47
CA GLU A 46 -38.87 6.22 21.45
C GLU A 46 -37.65 6.95 22.00
N VAL A 47 -37.07 7.88 21.19
CA VAL A 47 -35.82 8.53 21.51
C VAL A 47 -35.99 9.89 22.19
N ILE A 48 -37.00 10.68 21.80
CA ILE A 48 -37.23 12.02 22.37
C ILE A 48 -37.61 11.93 23.85
N GLY A 49 -36.88 12.66 24.70
CA GLY A 49 -37.09 12.74 26.14
C GLY A 49 -36.43 11.64 26.97
N THR A 50 -35.84 10.60 26.30
CA THR A 50 -35.02 9.61 26.96
C THR A 50 -33.56 10.04 27.02
N THR A 51 -32.76 9.43 27.89
CA THR A 51 -31.31 9.67 27.83
C THR A 51 -30.69 8.89 26.67
N LEU A 52 -29.67 9.46 26.03
CA LEU A 52 -28.99 8.80 24.95
C LEU A 52 -28.41 7.45 25.38
N ALA A 53 -27.92 7.38 26.61
CA ALA A 53 -27.41 6.16 27.20
C ALA A 53 -28.51 5.08 27.33
N ASP A 54 -29.68 5.41 27.90
CA ASP A 54 -30.78 4.45 28.07
C ASP A 54 -31.30 3.93 26.72
N THR A 55 -31.24 4.74 25.66
CA THR A 55 -31.74 4.36 24.34
C THR A 55 -30.76 3.47 23.56
N LEU A 56 -29.45 3.67 23.71
CA LEU A 56 -28.44 3.05 22.87
C LEU A 56 -27.55 2.04 23.59
N LEU A 57 -27.49 2.02 24.94
CA LEU A 57 -26.65 1.07 25.69
C LEU A 57 -26.99 -0.40 25.43
N ASP A 58 -28.27 -0.69 25.13
CA ASP A 58 -28.72 -2.05 24.83
C ASP A 58 -28.47 -2.47 23.37
N LEU A 59 -27.90 -1.58 22.53
CA LEU A 59 -27.56 -1.85 21.14
C LEU A 59 -26.06 -2.18 21.03
N PRO A 60 -25.65 -3.46 20.93
CA PRO A 60 -24.24 -3.85 20.84
C PRO A 60 -23.57 -3.20 19.63
N GLY A 61 -22.46 -2.45 19.84
CA GLY A 61 -21.71 -1.77 18.80
C GLY A 61 -22.12 -0.32 18.54
N SER A 62 -23.02 0.27 19.34
CA SER A 62 -23.34 1.71 19.30
C SER A 62 -22.41 2.55 20.18
N ASP A 63 -21.51 1.93 20.93
CA ASP A 63 -20.66 2.57 21.95
C ASP A 63 -19.86 3.75 21.39
N ASP A 64 -19.25 3.60 20.20
CA ASP A 64 -18.45 4.65 19.56
C ASP A 64 -19.29 5.90 19.26
N PHE A 65 -20.53 5.72 18.77
CA PHE A 65 -21.43 6.83 18.49
C PHE A 65 -21.86 7.53 19.78
N VAL A 66 -22.28 6.77 20.78
CA VAL A 66 -22.66 7.28 22.10
C VAL A 66 -21.52 8.05 22.74
N GLN A 67 -20.31 7.49 22.69
CA GLN A 67 -19.12 8.11 23.27
C GLN A 67 -18.81 9.47 22.62
N VAL A 68 -18.85 9.56 21.28
CA VAL A 68 -18.59 10.81 20.55
C VAL A 68 -19.58 11.92 20.92
N VAL A 69 -20.86 11.56 21.11
CA VAL A 69 -21.89 12.54 21.46
C VAL A 69 -21.81 12.94 22.93
N LEU A 70 -21.53 11.99 23.84
CA LEU A 70 -21.40 12.28 25.28
C LEU A 70 -20.10 13.03 25.59
N ASP A 71 -18.98 12.67 24.95
CA ASP A 71 -17.70 13.39 25.15
C ASP A 71 -17.87 14.86 24.82
N ALA A 72 -18.67 15.21 23.80
CA ALA A 72 -18.94 16.58 23.44
C ALA A 72 -19.65 17.38 24.54
N ILE A 73 -20.30 16.74 25.51
CA ILE A 73 -20.90 17.42 26.67
C ILE A 73 -19.80 17.96 27.60
N TYR A 74 -18.71 17.21 27.75
CA TYR A 74 -17.66 17.49 28.73
C TYR A 74 -16.46 18.21 28.14
N ASP A 75 -16.35 18.28 26.80
CA ASP A 75 -15.22 18.87 26.14
C ASP A 75 -15.30 20.43 26.12
N SER A 76 -14.15 21.04 26.02
CA SER A 76 -13.98 22.50 25.89
C SER A 76 -13.93 22.99 24.45
N GLU A 77 -13.73 22.09 23.47
CA GLU A 77 -13.68 22.44 22.05
C GLU A 77 -15.09 22.52 21.45
N VAL A 78 -15.28 23.48 20.55
CA VAL A 78 -16.60 23.85 20.01
C VAL A 78 -17.14 22.82 19.00
N THR A 79 -16.25 22.14 18.28
CA THR A 79 -16.67 21.23 17.19
C THR A 79 -15.73 20.05 17.05
N HIS A 80 -16.30 18.85 17.05
CA HIS A 80 -15.58 17.59 16.81
C HIS A 80 -16.13 16.89 15.58
N HIS A 81 -15.26 16.36 14.76
CA HIS A 81 -15.62 15.54 13.61
C HIS A 81 -15.01 14.16 13.76
N ARG A 82 -15.86 13.12 13.80
CA ARG A 82 -15.44 11.72 13.94
C ARG A 82 -16.19 10.81 13.00
N ARG A 83 -15.52 9.73 12.58
CA ARG A 83 -16.15 8.62 11.88
C ARG A 83 -16.36 7.47 12.88
N VAL A 84 -17.56 6.93 12.90
CA VAL A 84 -17.95 5.85 13.81
C VAL A 84 -18.74 4.80 13.06
N THR A 85 -18.83 3.61 13.63
CA THR A 85 -19.74 2.57 13.17
C THR A 85 -21.01 2.57 14.02
N PHE A 86 -22.15 2.23 13.40
CA PHE A 86 -23.44 2.13 14.08
C PHE A 86 -24.25 0.94 13.55
N PRO A 87 -24.77 0.05 14.42
CA PRO A 87 -25.57 -1.10 14.02
C PRO A 87 -27.00 -0.69 13.72
N VAL A 88 -27.53 -1.13 12.57
CA VAL A 88 -28.95 -0.96 12.20
C VAL A 88 -29.51 -2.31 11.76
N GLY A 89 -30.16 -3.02 12.66
CA GLY A 89 -30.56 -4.39 12.41
C GLY A 89 -29.35 -5.31 12.12
N PRO A 90 -29.34 -6.03 10.98
CA PRO A 90 -28.22 -6.88 10.61
C PRO A 90 -27.04 -6.11 9.96
N GLU A 91 -27.20 -4.82 9.63
CA GLU A 91 -26.22 -4.00 8.92
C GLU A 91 -25.41 -3.16 9.90
N ILE A 92 -24.13 -2.94 9.56
CA ILE A 92 -23.27 -1.97 10.24
C ILE A 92 -23.09 -0.77 9.31
N ARG A 93 -23.57 0.39 9.73
CA ARG A 93 -23.38 1.66 9.01
C ARG A 93 -22.13 2.38 9.46
N ARG A 94 -21.48 3.06 8.53
CA ARG A 94 -20.39 4.00 8.81
C ARG A 94 -20.97 5.41 8.81
N LEU A 95 -20.84 6.12 9.93
CA LEU A 95 -21.38 7.45 10.10
C LEU A 95 -20.27 8.48 10.24
N SER A 96 -20.43 9.61 9.56
CA SER A 96 -19.65 10.82 9.80
C SER A 96 -20.42 11.66 10.80
N VAL A 97 -19.89 11.86 11.99
CA VAL A 97 -20.54 12.59 13.09
C VAL A 97 -19.78 13.88 13.37
N THR A 98 -20.52 14.99 13.39
CA THR A 98 -20.01 16.30 13.81
C THR A 98 -20.83 16.77 14.99
N THR A 99 -20.16 17.10 16.10
CA THR A 99 -20.82 17.62 17.31
C THR A 99 -20.44 19.08 17.52
N SER A 100 -21.39 19.88 18.02
CA SER A 100 -21.17 21.27 18.43
C SER A 100 -22.05 21.63 19.60
N PHE A 101 -21.73 22.74 20.28
CA PHE A 101 -22.53 23.21 21.42
C PHE A 101 -23.84 23.85 20.97
N LEU A 102 -24.88 23.62 21.74
CA LEU A 102 -26.16 24.33 21.67
C LEU A 102 -26.17 25.42 22.73
N PHE A 103 -26.53 26.65 22.34
CA PHE A 103 -26.61 27.79 23.25
C PHE A 103 -28.01 28.31 23.31
N GLU A 104 -28.43 28.76 24.52
CA GLU A 104 -29.64 29.51 24.75
C GLU A 104 -29.33 30.92 25.30
N GLU A 105 -30.20 31.90 25.05
CA GLU A 105 -30.08 33.23 25.65
C GLU A 105 -30.29 33.16 27.14
N GLY A 106 -29.30 33.60 27.90
CA GLY A 106 -29.42 33.69 29.37
C GLY A 106 -30.51 34.67 29.79
N ARG A 107 -31.43 34.26 30.65
CA ARG A 107 -32.61 35.03 31.08
C ARG A 107 -32.26 36.36 31.76
N ASP A 108 -31.10 36.51 32.38
CA ASP A 108 -30.74 37.67 33.19
C ASP A 108 -29.53 38.47 32.64
N SER A 109 -28.69 37.93 31.79
CA SER A 109 -27.45 38.57 31.33
C SER A 109 -27.37 38.83 29.83
N GLY A 110 -28.26 38.23 29.03
CA GLY A 110 -28.18 38.26 27.57
C GLY A 110 -26.97 37.56 26.97
N GLU A 111 -26.14 36.94 27.81
CA GLU A 111 -25.01 36.13 27.35
C GLU A 111 -25.47 34.70 26.98
N PRO A 112 -24.92 34.11 25.90
CA PRO A 112 -25.27 32.79 25.51
C PRO A 112 -24.80 31.78 26.56
N ILE A 113 -25.74 30.99 27.09
CA ILE A 113 -25.46 29.93 28.04
C ILE A 113 -25.53 28.59 27.31
N ARG A 114 -24.55 27.72 27.53
CA ARG A 114 -24.55 26.38 26.95
C ARG A 114 -25.73 25.59 27.45
N ALA A 115 -26.62 25.16 26.55
CA ALA A 115 -27.86 24.43 26.84
C ALA A 115 -27.73 22.92 26.55
N GLY A 116 -26.75 22.53 25.73
CA GLY A 116 -26.54 21.13 25.33
C GLY A 116 -25.55 20.96 24.19
N VAL A 117 -25.71 19.86 23.47
CA VAL A 117 -24.93 19.51 22.30
C VAL A 117 -25.84 19.16 21.13
N VAL A 118 -25.47 19.57 19.93
CA VAL A 118 -26.09 19.09 18.70
C VAL A 118 -25.08 18.19 17.96
N ALA A 119 -25.56 17.02 17.55
CA ALA A 119 -24.85 16.08 16.68
C ALA A 119 -25.52 16.09 15.30
N VAL A 120 -24.73 16.35 14.27
CA VAL A 120 -25.11 16.20 12.87
C VAL A 120 -24.35 15.02 12.29
N PHE A 121 -25.03 14.09 11.68
CA PHE A 121 -24.42 12.87 11.18
C PHE A 121 -25.00 12.42 9.84
N GLY A 122 -24.11 11.96 8.96
CA GLY A 122 -24.45 11.42 7.66
C GLY A 122 -24.06 9.95 7.55
N ASP A 123 -24.85 9.17 6.83
CA ASP A 123 -24.49 7.79 6.44
C ASP A 123 -23.51 7.85 5.28
N ILE A 124 -22.28 7.43 5.53
CA ILE A 124 -21.19 7.38 4.55
C ILE A 124 -20.81 5.94 4.14
N THR A 125 -21.66 4.96 4.51
CA THR A 125 -21.38 3.52 4.30
C THR A 125 -21.08 3.21 2.83
N GLU A 126 -21.92 3.67 1.91
CA GLU A 126 -21.74 3.43 0.49
C GLU A 126 -20.52 4.16 -0.08
N VAL A 127 -20.26 5.38 0.36
CA VAL A 127 -19.09 6.15 -0.06
C VAL A 127 -17.79 5.46 0.39
N GLU A 128 -17.76 5.02 1.64
CA GLU A 128 -16.59 4.29 2.18
C GLU A 128 -16.43 2.92 1.51
N ARG A 129 -17.52 2.19 1.25
CA ARG A 129 -17.48 0.92 0.51
C ARG A 129 -16.89 1.09 -0.89
N LEU A 130 -17.36 2.10 -1.64
CA LEU A 130 -16.83 2.39 -2.97
C LEU A 130 -15.36 2.80 -2.93
N ARG A 131 -14.94 3.57 -1.93
CA ARG A 131 -13.52 3.91 -1.73
C ARG A 131 -12.67 2.68 -1.44
N ASP A 132 -13.14 1.79 -0.57
CA ASP A 132 -12.45 0.55 -0.25
C ASP A 132 -12.32 -0.35 -1.50
N GLU A 133 -13.37 -0.44 -2.33
CA GLU A 133 -13.35 -1.19 -3.60
C GLU A 133 -12.37 -0.59 -4.60
N ILE A 134 -12.37 0.73 -4.79
CA ILE A 134 -11.42 1.43 -5.68
C ILE A 134 -9.99 1.17 -5.21
N ARG A 135 -9.74 1.26 -3.91
CA ARG A 135 -8.41 1.02 -3.34
C ARG A 135 -7.95 -0.42 -3.50
N ALA A 136 -8.86 -1.38 -3.34
CA ALA A 136 -8.55 -2.79 -3.59
C ALA A 136 -8.22 -3.06 -5.05
N MET A 137 -8.96 -2.46 -5.99
CA MET A 137 -8.66 -2.55 -7.42
C MET A 137 -7.30 -1.93 -7.78
N ALA A 138 -6.97 -0.76 -7.22
CA ALA A 138 -5.68 -0.12 -7.43
C ALA A 138 -4.53 -0.98 -6.88
N THR A 139 -4.70 -1.60 -5.73
CA THR A 139 -3.72 -2.55 -5.16
C THR A 139 -3.49 -3.74 -6.10
N LEU A 140 -4.55 -4.32 -6.66
CA LEU A 140 -4.43 -5.42 -7.62
C LEU A 140 -3.66 -5.02 -8.88
N ARG A 141 -3.89 -3.82 -9.40
CA ARG A 141 -3.14 -3.27 -10.57
C ARG A 141 -1.64 -3.14 -10.26
N VAL A 142 -1.29 -2.67 -9.06
CA VAL A 142 0.11 -2.60 -8.60
C VAL A 142 0.72 -3.98 -8.46
N GLU A 143 0.01 -4.97 -7.92
CA GLU A 143 0.50 -6.35 -7.84
C GLU A 143 0.77 -6.97 -9.22
N GLN A 144 -0.09 -6.68 -10.21
CA GLN A 144 0.11 -7.10 -11.60
C GLN A 144 1.38 -6.46 -12.20
N LEU A 145 1.59 -5.16 -11.96
CA LEU A 145 2.81 -4.45 -12.39
C LEU A 145 4.06 -5.05 -11.74
N VAL A 146 4.05 -5.28 -10.43
CA VAL A 146 5.16 -5.93 -9.70
C VAL A 146 5.46 -7.31 -10.29
N ARG A 147 4.42 -8.09 -10.57
CA ARG A 147 4.57 -9.41 -11.20
C ARG A 147 5.19 -9.31 -12.59
N ALA A 148 4.77 -8.35 -13.41
CA ALA A 148 5.34 -8.13 -14.74
C ALA A 148 6.84 -7.82 -14.68
N TYR A 149 7.30 -6.99 -13.73
CA TYR A 149 8.71 -6.74 -13.52
C TYR A 149 9.49 -8.01 -13.10
N ARG A 150 8.91 -8.85 -12.23
CA ARG A 150 9.52 -10.12 -11.83
C ARG A 150 9.65 -11.11 -12.99
N GLU A 151 8.66 -11.12 -13.89
CA GLU A 151 8.66 -12.00 -15.07
C GLU A 151 9.50 -11.45 -16.23
N ARG A 152 9.46 -10.14 -16.49
CA ARG A 152 9.98 -9.53 -17.73
C ARG A 152 10.92 -8.35 -17.52
N GLY A 153 11.21 -7.94 -16.30
CA GLY A 153 12.10 -6.80 -16.03
C GLY A 153 13.48 -6.95 -16.69
N HIS A 154 13.97 -8.19 -16.83
CA HIS A 154 15.23 -8.49 -17.51
C HIS A 154 15.29 -8.02 -18.97
N VAL A 155 14.14 -7.85 -19.64
CA VAL A 155 14.08 -7.32 -21.03
C VAL A 155 14.57 -5.86 -21.10
N LEU A 156 14.34 -5.10 -20.00
CA LEU A 156 14.83 -3.72 -19.85
C LEU A 156 16.16 -3.64 -19.09
N ALA A 157 16.77 -4.78 -18.73
CA ALA A 157 18.05 -4.78 -18.03
C ALA A 157 19.15 -4.21 -18.95
N ASN A 158 20.02 -3.39 -18.37
CA ASN A 158 21.14 -2.79 -19.07
C ASN A 158 22.31 -3.79 -19.18
N LEU A 159 22.15 -4.78 -20.07
CA LEU A 159 23.12 -5.87 -20.29
C LEU A 159 24.15 -5.55 -21.39
N ASP A 160 23.99 -4.43 -22.08
CA ASP A 160 24.87 -4.00 -23.16
C ASP A 160 25.78 -2.83 -22.71
N PRO A 161 27.01 -3.11 -22.24
CA PRO A 161 27.92 -2.06 -21.78
C PRO A 161 28.35 -1.13 -22.89
N LEU A 162 28.29 -1.55 -24.15
CA LEU A 162 28.64 -0.75 -25.33
C LEU A 162 27.48 0.07 -25.88
N ARG A 163 26.26 -0.17 -25.38
CA ARG A 163 25.03 0.51 -25.80
C ARG A 163 24.76 0.45 -27.29
N LEU A 164 25.02 -0.70 -27.89
CA LEU A 164 24.83 -0.93 -29.34
C LEU A 164 23.36 -1.28 -29.66
N ALA A 165 22.65 -1.83 -28.69
CA ALA A 165 21.22 -2.16 -28.82
C ALA A 165 20.34 -1.01 -28.33
N ASN A 166 19.30 -0.68 -29.10
CA ASN A 166 18.24 0.19 -28.61
C ASN A 166 17.37 -0.61 -27.62
N GLN A 167 17.31 -0.17 -26.38
CA GLN A 167 16.33 -0.69 -25.43
C GLN A 167 14.94 -0.20 -25.85
N ALA A 168 14.11 -1.11 -26.34
CA ALA A 168 12.72 -0.80 -26.63
C ALA A 168 11.93 -0.78 -25.31
N GLU A 169 11.07 0.21 -25.15
CA GLU A 169 10.11 0.23 -24.05
C GLU A 169 9.23 -1.03 -24.11
N HIS A 170 9.00 -1.67 -22.98
CA HIS A 170 8.12 -2.82 -22.91
C HIS A 170 6.78 -2.40 -22.29
N VAL A 171 5.70 -2.52 -23.07
CA VAL A 171 4.36 -2.02 -22.68
C VAL A 171 3.90 -2.54 -21.31
N GLU A 172 4.13 -3.83 -21.02
CA GLU A 172 3.73 -4.43 -19.74
C GLU A 172 4.58 -3.98 -18.53
N LEU A 173 5.64 -3.21 -18.74
CA LEU A 173 6.47 -2.62 -17.68
C LEU A 173 6.15 -1.13 -17.47
N SER A 174 5.19 -0.60 -18.23
CA SER A 174 4.65 0.74 -18.02
C SER A 174 3.49 0.73 -17.03
N PRO A 175 3.46 1.64 -16.04
CA PRO A 175 2.31 1.82 -15.15
C PRO A 175 1.01 2.09 -15.91
N ASP A 176 1.05 2.85 -17.00
CA ASP A 176 -0.09 3.20 -17.83
C ASP A 176 -0.82 1.98 -18.38
N HIS A 177 -0.09 0.88 -18.67
CA HIS A 177 -0.68 -0.38 -19.11
C HIS A 177 -1.69 -0.96 -18.11
N TYR A 178 -1.49 -0.67 -16.83
CA TYR A 178 -2.35 -1.08 -15.73
C TYR A 178 -3.33 0.03 -15.31
N GLY A 179 -3.36 1.15 -16.04
CA GLY A 179 -4.18 2.30 -15.69
C GLY A 179 -3.75 2.97 -14.38
N LEU A 180 -2.45 2.97 -14.12
CA LEU A 180 -1.83 3.68 -12.99
C LEU A 180 -1.28 5.00 -13.51
N ASP A 181 -1.95 6.10 -13.18
CA ASP A 181 -1.67 7.43 -13.69
C ASP A 181 -0.60 8.18 -12.88
N GLU A 182 -0.16 9.33 -13.39
CA GLU A 182 0.78 10.20 -12.68
C GLU A 182 0.24 10.69 -11.33
N ASP A 183 -1.07 10.88 -11.22
CA ASP A 183 -1.74 11.33 -9.99
C ASP A 183 -1.65 10.27 -8.88
N GLU A 184 -1.51 8.98 -9.22
CA GLU A 184 -1.38 7.85 -8.28
C GLU A 184 0.07 7.61 -7.83
N LEU A 185 1.06 8.30 -8.41
CA LEU A 185 2.49 8.07 -8.10
C LEU A 185 2.86 8.26 -6.62
N ASP A 186 2.18 9.16 -5.94
CA ASP A 186 2.42 9.43 -4.53
C ASP A 186 1.43 8.69 -3.60
N GLU A 187 0.48 7.94 -4.18
CA GLU A 187 -0.40 7.07 -3.41
C GLU A 187 0.34 5.84 -2.88
N THR A 188 -0.02 5.45 -1.66
CA THR A 188 0.61 4.33 -0.95
C THR A 188 -0.16 3.04 -1.15
N PHE A 189 0.53 2.00 -1.60
CA PHE A 189 0.00 0.66 -1.83
C PHE A 189 0.70 -0.36 -0.93
N THR A 190 -0.06 -1.36 -0.47
CA THR A 190 0.46 -2.46 0.34
C THR A 190 0.60 -3.70 -0.52
N PHE A 191 1.79 -4.27 -0.59
CA PHE A 191 2.10 -5.46 -1.40
C PHE A 191 3.25 -6.26 -0.78
N LEU A 192 3.55 -7.43 -1.37
CA LEU A 192 4.64 -8.29 -0.88
C LEU A 192 5.97 -7.93 -1.57
N TRP A 193 6.95 -7.51 -0.76
CA TRP A 193 8.33 -7.28 -1.16
C TRP A 193 9.29 -8.09 -0.29
N SER A 194 10.20 -8.84 -0.93
CA SER A 194 11.14 -9.73 -0.20
C SER A 194 10.45 -10.66 0.81
N GLY A 195 9.24 -11.15 0.49
CA GLY A 195 8.46 -12.04 1.36
C GLY A 195 7.69 -11.36 2.50
N THR A 196 7.82 -10.04 2.67
CA THR A 196 7.11 -9.28 3.71
C THR A 196 6.13 -8.26 3.12
N ALA A 197 5.03 -8.00 3.84
CA ALA A 197 4.10 -6.95 3.45
C ALA A 197 4.71 -5.57 3.75
N VAL A 198 4.78 -4.73 2.72
CA VAL A 198 5.29 -3.35 2.81
C VAL A 198 4.25 -2.38 2.27
N SER A 199 4.28 -1.14 2.75
CA SER A 199 3.43 -0.05 2.25
C SER A 199 4.31 1.07 1.71
N TRP A 200 4.34 1.22 0.38
CA TRP A 200 5.17 2.21 -0.31
C TRP A 200 4.38 3.03 -1.33
N PRO A 201 4.78 4.29 -1.57
CA PRO A 201 4.28 5.07 -2.70
C PRO A 201 4.63 4.39 -4.02
N LEU A 202 3.74 4.50 -5.03
CA LEU A 202 3.96 3.89 -6.36
C LEU A 202 5.30 4.32 -6.97
N ARG A 203 5.70 5.57 -6.82
CA ARG A 203 7.01 6.09 -7.25
C ARG A 203 8.18 5.30 -6.69
N ARG A 204 8.12 4.94 -5.40
CA ARG A 204 9.14 4.11 -4.76
C ARG A 204 9.10 2.68 -5.29
N ILE A 205 7.90 2.11 -5.46
CA ILE A 205 7.73 0.76 -6.02
C ILE A 205 8.42 0.68 -7.39
N LEU A 206 8.14 1.62 -8.29
CA LEU A 206 8.76 1.67 -9.62
C LEU A 206 10.28 1.82 -9.56
N THR A 207 10.79 2.64 -8.65
CA THR A 207 12.23 2.83 -8.46
C THR A 207 12.91 1.53 -8.04
N GLU A 208 12.35 0.83 -7.05
CA GLU A 208 12.89 -0.43 -6.55
C GLU A 208 12.78 -1.57 -7.58
N LEU A 209 11.64 -1.66 -8.30
CA LEU A 209 11.47 -2.64 -9.37
C LEU A 209 12.50 -2.45 -10.48
N ARG A 210 12.73 -1.22 -10.94
CA ARG A 210 13.74 -0.90 -11.95
C ARG A 210 15.14 -1.19 -11.45
N ARG A 211 15.43 -0.86 -10.21
CA ARG A 211 16.74 -1.12 -9.59
C ARG A 211 17.07 -2.62 -9.56
N VAL A 212 16.12 -3.44 -9.14
CA VAL A 212 16.33 -4.89 -8.98
C VAL A 212 16.29 -5.62 -10.32
N TYR A 213 15.31 -5.34 -11.16
CA TYR A 213 15.00 -6.16 -12.33
C TYR A 213 15.45 -5.56 -13.66
N CYS A 214 15.81 -4.27 -13.69
CA CYS A 214 16.26 -3.57 -14.91
C CYS A 214 17.68 -2.99 -14.80
N GLY A 215 18.44 -3.41 -13.79
CA GLY A 215 19.83 -2.98 -13.59
C GLY A 215 20.81 -3.63 -14.57
N SER A 216 22.07 -3.76 -14.17
CA SER A 216 23.13 -4.41 -14.99
C SER A 216 23.11 -5.94 -14.92
N VAL A 217 22.15 -6.52 -14.20
CA VAL A 217 21.96 -7.98 -14.08
C VAL A 217 20.54 -8.32 -14.52
N GLY A 218 20.39 -9.18 -15.51
CA GLY A 218 19.12 -9.72 -15.96
C GLY A 218 18.76 -10.98 -15.15
N VAL A 219 17.58 -11.01 -14.53
CA VAL A 219 17.16 -12.12 -13.69
C VAL A 219 15.89 -12.76 -14.25
N GLN A 220 15.92 -14.08 -14.42
CA GLN A 220 14.81 -14.90 -14.88
C GLN A 220 14.63 -16.08 -13.93
N TYR A 221 13.57 -16.07 -13.09
CA TYR A 221 13.30 -17.14 -12.12
C TYR A 221 11.82 -17.54 -12.03
N MET A 222 10.92 -16.72 -12.60
CA MET A 222 9.48 -16.97 -12.50
C MET A 222 9.00 -18.20 -13.31
N HIS A 223 9.86 -18.79 -14.13
CA HIS A 223 9.60 -20.04 -14.86
C HIS A 223 9.85 -21.28 -14.02
N ILE A 224 10.40 -21.15 -12.81
CA ILE A 224 10.65 -22.25 -11.89
C ILE A 224 9.33 -22.70 -11.27
N ASP A 225 8.93 -23.96 -11.40
CA ASP A 225 7.65 -24.44 -10.88
C ASP A 225 7.60 -24.57 -9.34
N ASP A 226 8.76 -24.70 -8.70
CA ASP A 226 8.88 -24.81 -7.25
C ASP A 226 8.73 -23.42 -6.60
N LEU A 227 7.63 -23.23 -5.87
CA LEU A 227 7.29 -21.97 -5.23
C LEU A 227 8.24 -21.60 -4.07
N ASP A 228 8.82 -22.59 -3.39
CA ASP A 228 9.76 -22.35 -2.29
C ASP A 228 11.09 -21.81 -2.86
N ILE A 229 11.53 -22.36 -3.99
CA ILE A 229 12.70 -21.86 -4.72
C ILE A 229 12.44 -20.45 -5.25
N GLN A 230 11.26 -20.19 -5.83
CA GLN A 230 10.89 -18.83 -6.27
C GLN A 230 10.91 -17.85 -5.10
N ALA A 231 10.32 -18.21 -3.97
CA ALA A 231 10.29 -17.36 -2.77
C ALA A 231 11.71 -17.08 -2.27
N TRP A 232 12.55 -18.10 -2.18
CA TRP A 232 13.94 -17.99 -1.75
C TRP A 232 14.78 -17.08 -2.66
N LEU A 233 14.60 -17.16 -3.97
CA LEU A 233 15.27 -16.26 -4.94
C LEU A 233 14.77 -14.85 -4.80
N ARG A 234 13.45 -14.64 -4.71
CA ARG A 234 12.84 -13.34 -4.55
C ARG A 234 13.32 -12.61 -3.29
N GLU A 235 13.37 -13.30 -2.16
CA GLU A 235 13.88 -12.73 -0.90
C GLU A 235 15.32 -12.23 -1.02
N ARG A 236 16.14 -12.90 -1.79
CA ARG A 236 17.55 -12.50 -2.02
C ARG A 236 17.68 -11.35 -3.00
N LEU A 237 16.91 -11.38 -4.09
CA LEU A 237 16.94 -10.35 -5.13
C LEU A 237 16.36 -9.03 -4.63
N GLU A 238 15.24 -9.08 -3.91
CA GLU A 238 14.55 -7.93 -3.36
C GLU A 238 15.07 -7.51 -1.98
N GLY A 239 15.96 -8.31 -1.39
CA GLY A 239 16.56 -8.06 -0.08
C GLY A 239 17.83 -7.19 -0.14
N PRO A 240 18.31 -6.74 1.03
CA PRO A 240 19.48 -5.86 1.11
C PRO A 240 20.79 -6.50 0.64
N ALA A 241 20.87 -7.83 0.60
CA ALA A 241 22.05 -8.55 0.15
C ALA A 241 22.37 -8.30 -1.33
N PHE A 242 21.35 -8.05 -2.17
CA PHE A 242 21.52 -7.72 -3.58
C PHE A 242 22.09 -6.32 -3.81
N GLU A 243 22.00 -5.45 -2.82
CA GLU A 243 22.50 -4.06 -2.85
C GLU A 243 23.94 -3.93 -2.38
N THR A 244 24.48 -5.00 -1.77
CA THR A 244 25.80 -4.93 -1.17
C THR A 244 26.86 -4.79 -2.27
N PRO A 245 27.60 -3.68 -2.34
CA PRO A 245 28.65 -3.54 -3.34
C PRO A 245 29.72 -4.59 -3.09
N VAL A 246 30.23 -5.17 -4.19
CA VAL A 246 31.33 -6.13 -4.13
C VAL A 246 32.53 -5.46 -3.45
N PRO A 247 33.11 -6.04 -2.38
CA PRO A 247 34.25 -5.48 -1.67
C PRO A 247 35.44 -5.24 -2.60
N ARG A 248 36.26 -4.22 -2.33
CA ARG A 248 37.41 -3.87 -3.18
C ARG A 248 38.38 -5.03 -3.39
N GLU A 249 38.60 -5.84 -2.38
CA GLU A 249 39.46 -7.03 -2.45
C GLU A 249 38.92 -8.05 -3.45
N GLU A 250 37.64 -8.33 -3.38
CA GLU A 250 36.94 -9.23 -4.30
C GLU A 250 36.94 -8.69 -5.74
N GLN A 251 36.69 -7.37 -5.93
CA GLN A 251 36.85 -6.74 -7.25
C GLN A 251 38.25 -6.93 -7.84
N MET A 252 39.28 -6.79 -7.01
CA MET A 252 40.66 -7.01 -7.45
C MET A 252 40.95 -8.48 -7.74
N HIS A 253 40.35 -9.42 -7.00
CA HIS A 253 40.44 -10.85 -7.28
C HIS A 253 39.79 -11.20 -8.62
N ILE A 254 38.56 -10.73 -8.85
CA ILE A 254 37.85 -10.89 -10.13
C ILE A 254 38.69 -10.33 -11.30
N LEU A 255 39.21 -9.11 -11.14
CA LEU A 255 40.06 -8.48 -12.19
C LEU A 255 41.30 -9.33 -12.51
N ARG A 256 41.98 -9.90 -11.51
CA ARG A 256 43.14 -10.77 -11.73
C ARG A 256 42.74 -12.02 -12.52
N LYS A 257 41.63 -12.68 -12.15
CA LYS A 257 41.14 -13.87 -12.86
C LYS A 257 40.81 -13.56 -14.34
N LEU A 258 40.24 -12.39 -14.62
CA LEU A 258 39.97 -11.93 -15.99
C LEU A 258 41.26 -11.69 -16.75
N ILE A 259 42.26 -11.04 -16.15
CA ILE A 259 43.58 -10.80 -16.76
C ILE A 259 44.30 -12.13 -16.99
N ASP A 260 44.29 -13.06 -16.04
CA ASP A 260 44.92 -14.37 -16.17
C ASP A 260 44.32 -15.16 -17.35
N ALA A 261 42.99 -15.15 -17.52
CA ALA A 261 42.31 -15.77 -18.64
C ALA A 261 42.73 -15.17 -19.98
N GLU A 262 42.74 -13.85 -20.10
CA GLU A 262 43.18 -13.12 -21.32
C GLU A 262 44.64 -13.41 -21.68
N ILE A 263 45.54 -13.35 -20.69
CA ILE A 263 46.97 -13.62 -20.91
C ILE A 263 47.18 -15.08 -21.35
N PHE A 264 46.47 -16.04 -20.72
CA PHE A 264 46.56 -17.44 -21.07
C PHE A 264 46.07 -17.70 -22.50
N GLU A 265 44.95 -17.13 -22.91
CA GLU A 265 44.45 -17.24 -24.28
C GLU A 265 45.40 -16.62 -25.30
N THR A 266 45.97 -15.44 -25.01
CA THR A 266 46.95 -14.76 -25.86
C THR A 266 48.22 -15.61 -25.98
N PHE A 267 48.73 -16.19 -24.89
CA PHE A 267 49.87 -17.09 -24.90
C PHE A 267 49.60 -18.31 -25.81
N LEU A 268 48.47 -18.97 -25.64
CA LEU A 268 48.11 -20.14 -26.47
C LEU A 268 48.00 -19.78 -27.97
N HIS A 269 47.48 -18.57 -28.26
CA HIS A 269 47.37 -18.07 -29.63
C HIS A 269 48.73 -17.86 -30.25
N THR A 270 49.71 -17.37 -29.49
CA THR A 270 51.03 -17.05 -29.95
C THR A 270 51.89 -18.32 -30.14
N GLU A 271 51.88 -19.21 -29.17
CA GLU A 271 52.72 -20.40 -29.15
C GLU A 271 52.17 -21.55 -30.03
N PHE A 272 50.85 -21.69 -30.11
CA PHE A 272 50.19 -22.78 -30.80
C PHE A 272 49.37 -22.32 -32.01
N THR A 273 49.98 -21.60 -32.91
CA THR A 273 49.34 -20.93 -34.08
C THR A 273 48.58 -21.88 -35.02
N ARG A 274 48.89 -23.18 -35.03
CA ARG A 274 48.23 -24.17 -35.89
C ARG A 274 47.13 -24.97 -35.20
N ALA A 275 46.97 -24.82 -33.87
CA ALA A 275 45.93 -25.51 -33.13
C ALA A 275 44.60 -24.77 -33.26
N LYS A 276 43.49 -25.54 -33.43
CA LYS A 276 42.15 -24.93 -33.32
C LYS A 276 41.92 -24.53 -31.89
N ARG A 277 41.56 -23.26 -31.74
CA ARG A 277 41.27 -22.67 -30.46
C ARG A 277 39.93 -21.90 -30.51
N PHE A 278 39.22 -21.95 -29.41
CA PHE A 278 37.99 -21.20 -29.22
C PHE A 278 38.15 -20.37 -27.96
N SER A 279 38.02 -19.07 -28.07
CA SER A 279 38.17 -18.15 -26.94
C SER A 279 36.89 -17.99 -26.14
N LEU A 280 37.02 -17.44 -24.93
CA LEU A 280 35.92 -17.08 -24.06
C LEU A 280 35.44 -15.63 -24.31
N GLU A 281 35.89 -14.98 -25.38
CA GLU A 281 35.50 -13.61 -25.69
C GLU A 281 33.97 -13.43 -25.62
N GLY A 282 33.52 -12.49 -24.76
CA GLY A 282 32.12 -12.24 -24.45
C GLY A 282 31.59 -13.09 -23.30
N ALA A 283 32.36 -14.08 -22.81
CA ALA A 283 31.96 -14.93 -21.66
C ALA A 283 33.07 -15.06 -20.60
N GLU A 284 34.03 -14.13 -20.58
CA GLU A 284 35.20 -14.13 -19.68
C GLU A 284 34.80 -14.19 -18.20
N THR A 285 33.65 -13.64 -17.85
CA THR A 285 33.08 -13.65 -16.49
C THR A 285 32.83 -15.09 -15.97
N LEU A 286 32.77 -16.09 -16.87
CA LEU A 286 32.63 -17.49 -16.46
C LEU A 286 33.79 -17.95 -15.56
N ILE A 287 35.01 -17.46 -15.79
CA ILE A 287 36.20 -17.84 -15.00
C ILE A 287 36.08 -17.39 -13.54
N PRO A 288 35.91 -16.10 -13.22
CA PRO A 288 35.74 -15.67 -11.83
C PRO A 288 34.45 -16.20 -11.20
N LEU A 289 33.38 -16.45 -11.98
CA LEU A 289 32.14 -17.05 -11.47
C LEU A 289 32.37 -18.49 -10.97
N LEU A 290 33.04 -19.33 -11.75
CA LEU A 290 33.36 -20.69 -11.35
C LEU A 290 34.33 -20.72 -10.18
N ASP A 291 35.33 -19.86 -10.17
CA ASP A 291 36.30 -19.71 -9.08
C ASP A 291 35.58 -19.42 -7.76
N GLN A 292 34.72 -18.40 -7.74
CA GLN A 292 33.93 -18.03 -6.57
C GLN A 292 32.95 -19.14 -6.16
N ALA A 293 32.30 -19.82 -7.12
CA ALA A 293 31.36 -20.89 -6.83
C ALA A 293 32.07 -22.08 -6.15
N ILE A 294 33.27 -22.44 -6.60
CA ILE A 294 34.07 -23.52 -6.04
C ILE A 294 34.59 -23.15 -4.64
N GLU A 295 35.11 -21.94 -4.46
CA GLU A 295 35.53 -21.45 -3.13
C GLU A 295 34.38 -21.46 -2.14
N LYS A 296 33.21 -20.95 -2.55
CA LYS A 296 32.03 -20.93 -1.70
C LYS A 296 31.51 -22.32 -1.35
N ALA A 297 31.59 -23.25 -2.30
CA ALA A 297 31.27 -24.67 -2.06
C ALA A 297 32.20 -25.29 -1.01
N ALA A 298 33.51 -25.03 -1.14
CA ALA A 298 34.51 -25.50 -0.18
C ALA A 298 34.29 -24.92 1.23
N ASP A 299 33.97 -23.61 1.35
CA ASP A 299 33.64 -22.97 2.62
C ASP A 299 32.41 -23.63 3.31
N GLN A 300 31.50 -24.18 2.51
CA GLN A 300 30.31 -24.90 2.98
C GLN A 300 30.55 -26.39 3.24
N GLY A 301 31.81 -26.85 3.11
CA GLY A 301 32.20 -28.21 3.37
C GLY A 301 31.87 -29.20 2.23
N ILE A 302 31.60 -28.72 1.01
CA ILE A 302 31.42 -29.57 -0.16
C ILE A 302 32.78 -30.10 -0.59
N ALA A 303 32.95 -31.41 -0.58
CA ALA A 303 34.23 -32.06 -0.87
C ALA A 303 34.52 -32.26 -2.38
N ASP A 304 33.47 -32.49 -3.15
CA ASP A 304 33.58 -32.80 -4.57
C ASP A 304 32.72 -31.86 -5.43
N VAL A 305 33.31 -31.37 -6.51
CA VAL A 305 32.60 -30.56 -7.53
C VAL A 305 32.74 -31.23 -8.88
N VAL A 306 31.64 -31.50 -9.56
CA VAL A 306 31.61 -32.08 -10.89
C VAL A 306 31.23 -31.02 -11.92
N ILE A 307 32.11 -30.77 -12.88
CA ILE A 307 31.88 -29.82 -13.96
C ILE A 307 31.52 -30.59 -15.24
N GLY A 308 30.32 -30.37 -15.75
CA GLY A 308 29.87 -30.88 -17.04
C GLY A 308 29.92 -29.76 -18.09
N MET A 309 30.49 -30.04 -19.24
CA MET A 309 30.51 -29.09 -20.36
C MET A 309 30.30 -29.79 -21.69
N SER A 310 29.84 -29.01 -22.68
CA SER A 310 29.66 -29.54 -24.04
C SER A 310 30.98 -30.01 -24.59
N HIS A 311 30.96 -31.25 -25.08
CA HIS A 311 32.12 -31.82 -25.74
C HIS A 311 32.53 -30.99 -26.96
N ARG A 312 33.82 -30.73 -27.06
CA ARG A 312 34.37 -29.86 -28.08
C ARG A 312 35.61 -30.48 -28.69
N GLY A 313 35.51 -31.70 -29.16
CA GLY A 313 36.49 -32.46 -29.96
C GLY A 313 37.94 -32.17 -29.74
#